data_0b65b08fe3a016fc4b3b5b89fa731727
#
_entry.id   0b65b08fe3a016fc4b3b5b89fa731727
#
_cell.length_a   1.000
_cell.length_b   1.000
_cell.length_c   1.000
_cell.angle_alpha   90.00
_cell.angle_beta   90.00
_cell.angle_gamma   90.00
#
_symmetry.space_group_name_H-M   'P 1'
#
loop_
_entity.id
_entity.type
_entity.pdbx_description
1 polymer ?
#
loop_
_entity_poly.entity_id
_entity_poly.type
_entity_poly.pdbx_seq_one_letter_code
_entity_poly.pdbx_strand_id
1 'polypeptide(L)'
;MQRMCSLIGRVSLVVPVFLLSGVGLPARGDLIRPSAGRAFPDIAGDIVGSQTYTYDPATQTGTFALVNAPHLISLGPSVQDLVQMRPDRDGTLSQSLRMKLDRQGRLVESPANRFEIRGTVVIGDQTYQGLLLEGKPTAFGAGAQNASAAQNPDVFDLNMKITGGKLAHAFGSEAYLRIIPQAKSTFTGEFTSDFSGERPLTNLRALNRRLPTAVPEPTTLLTLLTCGAGLLACRLRRRLARTLRRAGSGGRDR
;
A
#
# COMPACT_ATOMS: atom_id res chain seq x y z
N MET A 1 -62.08 -3.12 54.81
CA MET A 1 -61.36 -4.10 54.02
C MET A 1 -61.33 -3.60 52.56
N GLN A 2 -60.33 -2.88 52.19
CA GLN A 2 -60.14 -2.35 50.82
C GLN A 2 -58.91 -3.01 50.21
N ARG A 3 -59.11 -3.70 49.09
CA ARG A 3 -58.04 -4.31 48.29
C ARG A 3 -57.54 -3.27 47.27
N MET A 4 -56.33 -2.84 47.41
CA MET A 4 -55.63 -2.05 46.40
C MET A 4 -54.99 -2.98 45.34
N CYS A 5 -55.51 -2.92 44.10
CA CYS A 5 -54.90 -3.56 42.95
C CYS A 5 -53.74 -2.68 42.43
N SER A 6 -52.54 -3.25 42.46
CA SER A 6 -51.33 -2.65 41.85
C SER A 6 -51.32 -2.93 40.38
N LEU A 7 -51.38 -1.88 39.55
CA LEU A 7 -51.24 -1.91 38.09
C LEU A 7 -49.76 -1.67 37.74
N ILE A 8 -49.05 -2.74 37.42
CA ILE A 8 -47.66 -2.64 36.92
C ILE A 8 -47.72 -2.44 35.40
N GLY A 9 -47.55 -1.19 34.96
CA GLY A 9 -47.40 -0.86 33.55
C GLY A 9 -46.07 -1.33 33.01
N ARG A 10 -46.07 -2.24 32.03
CA ARG A 10 -44.90 -2.63 31.25
C ARG A 10 -44.61 -1.54 30.25
N VAL A 11 -43.52 -0.78 30.47
CA VAL A 11 -42.97 0.14 29.49
C VAL A 11 -42.13 -0.68 28.52
N SER A 12 -42.65 -0.90 27.30
CA SER A 12 -41.89 -1.48 26.20
C SER A 12 -40.97 -0.42 25.61
N LEU A 13 -39.70 -0.53 25.91
CA LEU A 13 -38.66 0.31 25.32
C LEU A 13 -38.41 -0.17 23.88
N VAL A 14 -38.99 0.52 22.90
CA VAL A 14 -38.68 0.33 21.47
C VAL A 14 -37.40 1.05 21.18
N VAL A 15 -36.29 0.31 21.04
CA VAL A 15 -35.02 0.83 20.59
C VAL A 15 -35.06 0.90 19.06
N PRO A 16 -34.99 2.10 18.44
CA PRO A 16 -34.89 2.18 16.98
C PRO A 16 -33.48 1.71 16.57
N VAL A 17 -33.41 0.57 15.90
CA VAL A 17 -32.19 0.14 15.19
C VAL A 17 -32.04 1.03 13.98
N PHE A 18 -31.19 2.06 14.09
CA PHE A 18 -30.70 2.80 12.95
C PHE A 18 -29.78 1.87 12.14
N LEU A 19 -30.31 1.30 11.07
CA LEU A 19 -29.50 0.74 9.99
C LEU A 19 -28.72 1.91 9.38
N LEU A 20 -27.51 2.13 9.86
CA LEU A 20 -26.50 2.92 9.16
C LEU A 20 -26.21 2.19 7.84
N SER A 21 -26.95 2.58 6.80
CA SER A 21 -26.58 2.28 5.43
C SER A 21 -25.22 2.95 5.23
N GLY A 22 -24.14 2.20 5.46
CA GLY A 22 -22.80 2.63 5.18
C GLY A 22 -22.73 2.97 3.70
N VAL A 23 -22.76 4.27 3.39
CA VAL A 23 -22.31 4.77 2.09
C VAL A 23 -20.86 4.32 2.03
N GLY A 24 -20.62 3.17 1.38
CA GLY A 24 -19.29 2.65 1.13
C GLY A 24 -18.55 3.72 0.35
N LEU A 25 -17.66 4.44 1.03
CA LEU A 25 -16.68 5.27 0.35
C LEU A 25 -15.99 4.35 -0.68
N PRO A 26 -15.81 4.81 -1.93
CA PRO A 26 -15.10 4.02 -2.93
C PRO A 26 -13.76 3.61 -2.31
N ALA A 27 -13.48 2.31 -2.30
CA ALA A 27 -12.24 1.79 -1.79
C ALA A 27 -11.14 2.32 -2.71
N ARG A 28 -10.50 3.41 -2.32
CA ARG A 28 -9.25 3.87 -2.93
C ARG A 28 -8.26 2.74 -2.68
N GLY A 29 -7.68 2.19 -3.76
CA GLY A 29 -6.59 1.25 -3.61
C GLY A 29 -5.48 1.92 -2.80
N ASP A 30 -5.26 1.44 -1.58
CA ASP A 30 -4.19 2.01 -0.74
C ASP A 30 -2.85 1.85 -1.44
N LEU A 31 -2.01 2.89 -1.38
CA LEU A 31 -0.66 2.82 -1.91
C LEU A 31 0.10 1.64 -1.29
N ILE A 32 0.70 0.84 -2.14
CA ILE A 32 1.58 -0.24 -1.72
C ILE A 32 2.92 0.39 -1.35
N ARG A 33 3.15 0.62 -0.06
CA ARG A 33 4.44 1.13 0.41
C ARG A 33 5.43 -0.04 0.52
N PRO A 34 6.60 0.03 -0.15
CA PRO A 34 7.64 -0.95 0.09
C PRO A 34 8.09 -0.84 1.55
N SER A 35 8.41 -1.97 2.16
CA SER A 35 9.07 -2.00 3.46
C SER A 35 10.32 -1.12 3.42
N ALA A 36 10.54 -0.34 4.48
CA ALA A 36 11.63 0.64 4.55
C ALA A 36 13.00 0.00 4.24
N GLY A 37 13.71 0.58 3.28
CA GLY A 37 15.04 0.19 2.85
C GLY A 37 15.23 0.39 1.35
N ARG A 38 16.44 0.78 0.94
CA ARG A 38 16.82 0.73 -0.47
C ARG A 38 17.13 -0.72 -0.81
N ALA A 39 16.31 -1.34 -1.66
CA ALA A 39 16.60 -2.65 -2.23
C ALA A 39 17.25 -2.47 -3.60
N PHE A 40 18.25 -3.25 -3.89
CA PHE A 40 18.96 -3.30 -5.17
C PHE A 40 18.80 -4.68 -5.80
N PRO A 41 18.86 -4.75 -7.14
CA PRO A 41 18.99 -3.64 -8.09
C PRO A 41 17.74 -2.75 -8.17
N ASP A 42 17.96 -1.51 -8.63
CA ASP A 42 16.96 -0.46 -8.83
C ASP A 42 17.08 0.07 -10.26
N ILE A 43 15.99 0.10 -11.03
CA ILE A 43 15.96 0.65 -12.39
C ILE A 43 15.12 1.92 -12.36
N ALA A 44 15.76 3.03 -12.75
CA ALA A 44 15.10 4.30 -12.97
C ALA A 44 14.72 4.46 -14.45
N GLY A 45 13.45 4.80 -14.70
CA GLY A 45 12.99 5.20 -16.03
C GLY A 45 13.24 6.69 -16.28
N ASP A 46 13.43 7.02 -17.55
CA ASP A 46 13.50 8.42 -18.00
C ASP A 46 12.10 9.04 -18.00
N ILE A 47 12.04 10.37 -17.96
CA ILE A 47 10.83 11.19 -18.03
C ILE A 47 10.26 11.30 -19.45
N VAL A 48 10.32 10.21 -20.23
CA VAL A 48 9.73 10.10 -21.57
C VAL A 48 8.68 9.01 -21.58
N GLY A 49 7.65 9.18 -22.42
CA GLY A 49 6.59 8.20 -22.53
C GLY A 49 5.27 8.65 -21.91
N SER A 50 4.37 7.72 -21.71
CA SER A 50 3.02 7.98 -21.23
C SER A 50 2.48 6.82 -20.40
N GLN A 51 1.50 7.16 -19.57
CA GLN A 51 0.59 6.19 -18.97
C GLN A 51 -0.84 6.48 -19.40
N THR A 52 -1.62 5.46 -19.55
CA THR A 52 -3.05 5.56 -19.92
C THR A 52 -3.85 4.54 -19.15
N TYR A 53 -5.08 4.87 -18.87
CA TYR A 53 -6.08 3.94 -18.40
C TYR A 53 -7.33 4.12 -19.26
N THR A 54 -7.83 3.03 -19.82
CA THR A 54 -9.05 3.02 -20.62
C THR A 54 -10.08 2.13 -19.95
N TYR A 55 -11.20 2.71 -19.55
CA TYR A 55 -12.29 2.04 -18.86
C TYR A 55 -13.31 1.49 -19.85
N ASP A 56 -13.75 0.27 -19.62
CA ASP A 56 -14.87 -0.35 -20.34
C ASP A 56 -16.07 -0.51 -19.42
N PRO A 57 -17.12 0.30 -19.59
CA PRO A 57 -18.31 0.24 -18.75
C PRO A 57 -19.09 -1.06 -18.91
N ALA A 58 -18.98 -1.75 -20.05
CA ALA A 58 -19.70 -3.01 -20.30
C ALA A 58 -19.15 -4.15 -19.42
N THR A 59 -17.84 -4.20 -19.23
CA THR A 59 -17.18 -5.20 -18.37
C THR A 59 -16.89 -4.69 -16.97
N GLN A 60 -17.13 -3.40 -16.68
CA GLN A 60 -16.76 -2.71 -15.44
C GLN A 60 -15.27 -2.88 -15.07
N THR A 61 -14.43 -2.96 -16.09
CA THR A 61 -12.98 -3.09 -15.94
C THR A 61 -12.28 -2.12 -16.88
N GLY A 62 -11.01 -1.85 -16.63
CA GLY A 62 -10.21 -1.07 -17.57
C GLY A 62 -8.81 -1.62 -17.72
N THR A 63 -8.11 -1.11 -18.71
CA THR A 63 -6.72 -1.46 -18.99
C THR A 63 -5.82 -0.29 -18.63
N PHE A 64 -4.93 -0.50 -17.65
CA PHE A 64 -3.83 0.40 -17.37
C PHE A 64 -2.63 0.01 -18.21
N ALA A 65 -2.04 0.97 -18.90
CA ALA A 65 -0.86 0.80 -19.71
C ALA A 65 0.18 1.89 -19.40
N LEU A 66 1.45 1.49 -19.40
CA LEU A 66 2.60 2.37 -19.27
C LEU A 66 3.59 2.04 -20.38
N VAL A 67 4.13 3.07 -21.02
CA VAL A 67 5.29 2.96 -21.90
C VAL A 67 6.27 4.06 -21.50
N ASN A 68 7.52 3.66 -21.27
CA ASN A 68 8.59 4.58 -20.86
C ASN A 68 9.93 3.97 -21.31
N ALA A 69 11.03 4.70 -21.18
CA ALA A 69 12.37 4.21 -21.43
C ALA A 69 13.14 4.07 -20.11
N PRO A 70 13.68 2.90 -19.78
CA PRO A 70 14.60 2.77 -18.65
C PRO A 70 15.91 3.49 -18.97
N HIS A 71 16.47 4.21 -17.99
CA HIS A 71 17.66 5.02 -18.20
C HIS A 71 18.89 4.47 -17.50
N LEU A 72 18.74 4.12 -16.24
CA LEU A 72 19.81 3.66 -15.36
C LEU A 72 19.39 2.44 -14.55
N ILE A 73 20.34 1.54 -14.34
CA ILE A 73 20.25 0.50 -13.32
C ILE A 73 21.30 0.76 -12.24
N SER A 74 20.88 0.75 -11.00
CA SER A 74 21.75 0.80 -9.82
C SER A 74 21.88 -0.60 -9.24
N LEU A 75 23.09 -1.11 -9.14
CA LEU A 75 23.40 -2.43 -8.59
C LEU A 75 23.66 -2.41 -7.09
N GLY A 76 23.87 -1.22 -6.53
CA GLY A 76 24.18 -0.99 -5.12
C GLY A 76 23.99 0.49 -4.73
N PRO A 77 24.33 0.86 -3.49
CA PRO A 77 24.07 2.20 -2.95
C PRO A 77 25.03 3.28 -3.46
N SER A 78 26.11 2.92 -4.14
CA SER A 78 27.16 3.83 -4.57
C SER A 78 26.89 4.38 -5.97
N VAL A 79 27.40 5.58 -6.26
CA VAL A 79 27.36 6.16 -7.61
C VAL A 79 28.11 5.29 -8.62
N GLN A 80 29.15 4.58 -8.17
CA GLN A 80 29.91 3.64 -8.98
C GLN A 80 29.09 2.40 -9.39
N ASP A 81 28.00 2.12 -8.69
CA ASP A 81 27.10 1.01 -9.01
C ASP A 81 26.06 1.37 -10.08
N LEU A 82 26.08 2.62 -10.58
CA LEU A 82 25.17 3.08 -11.62
C LEU A 82 25.66 2.64 -12.99
N VAL A 83 24.80 1.96 -13.73
CA VAL A 83 25.07 1.51 -15.09
C VAL A 83 24.01 2.08 -16.04
N GLN A 84 24.46 2.70 -17.14
CA GLN A 84 23.56 3.23 -18.15
C GLN A 84 22.94 2.10 -18.97
N MET A 85 21.63 2.19 -19.17
CA MET A 85 20.91 1.34 -20.11
C MET A 85 20.90 1.98 -21.51
N ARG A 86 20.95 1.16 -22.53
CA ARG A 86 21.03 1.59 -23.94
C ARG A 86 20.06 0.79 -24.80
N PRO A 87 19.72 1.29 -26.00
CA PRO A 87 19.00 0.51 -26.98
C PRO A 87 19.72 -0.82 -27.30
N ASP A 88 18.95 -1.85 -27.58
CA ASP A 88 19.46 -3.12 -28.07
C ASP A 88 19.84 -3.03 -29.57
N ARG A 89 20.18 -4.17 -30.18
CA ARG A 89 20.59 -4.20 -31.60
C ARG A 89 19.48 -3.77 -32.54
N ASP A 90 18.24 -3.94 -32.12
CA ASP A 90 17.05 -3.55 -32.89
C ASP A 90 16.64 -2.10 -32.62
N GLY A 91 17.46 -1.35 -31.89
CA GLY A 91 17.20 0.04 -31.50
C GLY A 91 16.18 0.19 -30.38
N THR A 92 15.83 -0.89 -29.69
CA THR A 92 14.78 -0.89 -28.66
C THR A 92 15.37 -0.62 -27.28
N LEU A 93 14.85 0.42 -26.62
CA LEU A 93 15.01 0.67 -25.19
C LEU A 93 13.64 1.01 -24.64
N SER A 94 13.03 0.09 -23.92
CA SER A 94 11.66 0.27 -23.47
C SER A 94 11.38 -0.40 -22.14
N GLN A 95 10.50 0.22 -21.37
CA GLN A 95 9.80 -0.36 -20.24
C GLN A 95 8.31 -0.29 -20.54
N SER A 96 7.63 -1.40 -20.49
CA SER A 96 6.19 -1.48 -20.74
C SER A 96 5.48 -2.24 -19.64
N LEU A 97 4.28 -1.78 -19.31
CA LEU A 97 3.36 -2.42 -18.40
C LEU A 97 1.98 -2.42 -19.02
N ARG A 98 1.28 -3.53 -18.91
CA ARG A 98 -0.15 -3.63 -19.19
C ARG A 98 -0.80 -4.48 -18.13
N MET A 99 -1.93 -3.99 -17.60
CA MET A 99 -2.70 -4.74 -16.61
C MET A 99 -4.18 -4.36 -16.64
N LYS A 100 -5.03 -5.30 -16.21
CA LYS A 100 -6.45 -5.14 -16.10
C LYS A 100 -6.85 -4.82 -14.66
N LEU A 101 -7.66 -3.77 -14.50
CA LEU A 101 -8.15 -3.32 -13.19
C LEU A 101 -9.67 -3.33 -13.18
N ASP A 102 -10.28 -3.58 -12.02
CA ASP A 102 -11.72 -3.37 -11.82
C ASP A 102 -12.03 -1.88 -11.57
N ARG A 103 -13.31 -1.54 -11.45
CA ARG A 103 -13.77 -0.18 -11.17
C ARG A 103 -13.32 0.38 -9.81
N GLN A 104 -12.80 -0.45 -8.92
CA GLN A 104 -12.22 -0.06 -7.64
C GLN A 104 -10.69 0.10 -7.71
N GLY A 105 -10.09 -0.12 -8.89
CA GLY A 105 -8.64 -0.10 -9.06
C GLY A 105 -7.94 -1.35 -8.55
N ARG A 106 -8.65 -2.45 -8.33
CA ARG A 106 -8.03 -3.71 -7.92
C ARG A 106 -7.58 -4.48 -9.15
N LEU A 107 -6.45 -5.13 -9.02
CA LEU A 107 -5.90 -5.97 -10.09
C LEU A 107 -6.85 -7.15 -10.39
N VAL A 108 -7.26 -7.25 -11.65
CA VAL A 108 -8.03 -8.40 -12.17
C VAL A 108 -7.06 -9.37 -12.80
N GLU A 109 -7.17 -10.64 -12.46
CA GLU A 109 -6.33 -11.66 -13.09
C GLU A 109 -6.61 -11.76 -14.59
N SER A 110 -5.55 -11.64 -15.39
CA SER A 110 -5.63 -11.67 -16.85
C SER A 110 -4.31 -12.16 -17.44
N PRO A 111 -4.32 -12.96 -18.49
CA PRO A 111 -3.11 -13.30 -19.23
C PRO A 111 -2.46 -12.09 -19.90
N ALA A 112 -3.18 -10.99 -20.07
CA ALA A 112 -2.65 -9.72 -20.59
C ALA A 112 -1.85 -8.92 -19.56
N ASN A 113 -1.88 -9.29 -18.27
CA ASN A 113 -1.11 -8.62 -17.22
C ASN A 113 0.37 -8.96 -17.38
N ARG A 114 1.13 -7.98 -17.86
CA ARG A 114 2.55 -8.18 -18.22
C ARG A 114 3.34 -6.91 -17.99
N PHE A 115 4.57 -7.10 -17.55
CA PHE A 115 5.59 -6.08 -17.44
C PHE A 115 6.85 -6.55 -18.19
N GLU A 116 7.48 -5.66 -18.95
CA GLU A 116 8.73 -5.96 -19.67
C GLU A 116 9.69 -4.78 -19.63
N ILE A 117 10.97 -5.10 -19.59
CA ILE A 117 12.07 -4.18 -19.88
C ILE A 117 12.92 -4.77 -21.00
N ARG A 118 13.16 -3.98 -22.05
CA ARG A 118 14.02 -4.33 -23.18
C ARG A 118 15.12 -3.28 -23.35
N GLY A 119 16.28 -3.75 -23.77
CA GLY A 119 17.44 -2.87 -24.01
C GLY A 119 18.75 -3.64 -23.91
N THR A 120 19.82 -2.89 -23.65
CA THR A 120 21.17 -3.41 -23.42
C THR A 120 21.73 -2.80 -22.15
N VAL A 121 22.37 -3.61 -21.33
CA VAL A 121 23.16 -3.18 -20.16
C VAL A 121 24.46 -3.98 -20.10
N VAL A 122 25.55 -3.32 -19.71
CA VAL A 122 26.86 -3.96 -19.52
C VAL A 122 27.19 -3.92 -18.03
N ILE A 123 27.32 -5.07 -17.39
CA ILE A 123 27.63 -5.21 -15.97
C ILE A 123 28.93 -5.99 -15.84
N GLY A 124 29.98 -5.33 -15.39
CA GLY A 124 31.35 -5.88 -15.48
C GLY A 124 31.71 -6.17 -16.94
N ASP A 125 32.17 -7.37 -17.20
CA ASP A 125 32.54 -7.84 -18.55
C ASP A 125 31.38 -8.49 -19.33
N GLN A 126 30.17 -8.51 -18.74
CA GLN A 126 29.01 -9.17 -19.35
C GLN A 126 28.03 -8.17 -19.97
N THR A 127 27.62 -8.46 -21.21
CA THR A 127 26.58 -7.72 -21.92
C THR A 127 25.27 -8.48 -21.89
N TYR A 128 24.24 -7.86 -21.33
CA TYR A 128 22.87 -8.33 -21.34
C TYR A 128 22.08 -7.53 -22.37
N GLN A 129 21.39 -8.20 -23.31
CA GLN A 129 20.72 -7.54 -24.43
C GLN A 129 19.38 -8.22 -24.77
N GLY A 130 18.41 -7.42 -25.23
CA GLY A 130 17.06 -7.86 -25.60
C GLY A 130 16.11 -7.82 -24.39
N LEU A 131 15.36 -8.88 -24.10
CA LEU A 131 14.48 -8.95 -22.92
C LEU A 131 15.33 -9.04 -21.64
N LEU A 132 15.41 -7.91 -20.93
CA LEU A 132 16.20 -7.79 -19.71
C LEU A 132 15.42 -8.24 -18.49
N LEU A 133 14.13 -7.90 -18.39
CA LEU A 133 13.27 -8.30 -17.29
C LEU A 133 11.84 -8.50 -17.78
N GLU A 134 11.19 -9.52 -17.23
CA GLU A 134 9.78 -9.80 -17.42
C GLU A 134 9.12 -10.08 -16.07
N GLY A 135 7.88 -9.59 -15.91
CA GLY A 135 7.14 -9.79 -14.67
C GLY A 135 5.62 -9.79 -14.88
N LYS A 136 4.92 -10.37 -13.90
CA LYS A 136 3.46 -10.35 -13.83
C LYS A 136 3.06 -9.51 -12.61
N PRO A 137 2.25 -8.44 -12.76
CA PRO A 137 1.68 -7.70 -11.64
C PRO A 137 0.91 -8.62 -10.69
N THR A 138 1.10 -8.43 -9.38
CA THR A 138 0.45 -9.22 -8.31
C THR A 138 -0.39 -8.36 -7.38
N ALA A 139 -0.08 -7.08 -7.27
CA ALA A 139 -0.85 -6.10 -6.51
C ALA A 139 -0.68 -4.71 -7.13
N PHE A 140 -1.70 -3.87 -6.99
CA PHE A 140 -1.70 -2.50 -7.48
C PHE A 140 -2.36 -1.57 -6.46
N GLY A 141 -1.83 -0.38 -6.31
CA GLY A 141 -2.37 0.69 -5.50
C GLY A 141 -2.17 2.05 -6.17
N ALA A 142 -3.08 2.97 -5.92
CA ALA A 142 -3.02 4.31 -6.47
C ALA A 142 -3.36 5.36 -5.42
N GLY A 143 -2.65 6.48 -5.45
CA GLY A 143 -2.94 7.66 -4.67
C GLY A 143 -3.19 8.84 -5.58
N ALA A 144 -4.43 9.35 -5.61
CA ALA A 144 -4.73 10.62 -6.24
C ALA A 144 -4.34 11.76 -5.30
N GLN A 145 -3.73 12.76 -5.86
CA GLN A 145 -3.49 14.00 -5.14
C GLN A 145 -4.64 14.96 -5.44
N ASN A 146 -5.21 15.55 -4.40
CA ASN A 146 -6.23 16.58 -4.58
C ASN A 146 -5.63 17.72 -5.41
N ALA A 147 -6.34 18.17 -6.42
CA ALA A 147 -5.95 19.20 -7.40
C ALA A 147 -5.49 20.55 -6.79
N SER A 148 -5.60 20.73 -5.49
CA SER A 148 -5.15 21.93 -4.77
C SER A 148 -3.70 21.87 -4.26
N ALA A 149 -3.02 20.72 -4.38
CA ALA A 149 -1.67 20.57 -3.89
C ALA A 149 -0.68 20.38 -5.05
N ALA A 150 -0.18 21.48 -5.60
CA ALA A 150 0.88 21.48 -6.62
C ALA A 150 2.19 20.78 -6.18
N GLN A 151 2.21 20.20 -5.00
CA GLN A 151 3.39 19.56 -4.40
C GLN A 151 3.29 18.03 -4.27
N ASN A 152 2.14 17.44 -4.58
CA ASN A 152 1.95 16.00 -4.41
C ASN A 152 1.46 15.38 -5.73
N PRO A 153 2.30 14.74 -6.53
CA PRO A 153 1.90 14.11 -7.78
C PRO A 153 1.07 12.85 -7.54
N ASP A 154 0.23 12.48 -8.49
CA ASP A 154 -0.39 11.17 -8.50
C ASP A 154 0.67 10.07 -8.43
N VAL A 155 0.38 9.01 -7.70
CA VAL A 155 1.31 7.90 -7.52
C VAL A 155 0.58 6.60 -7.79
N PHE A 156 1.22 5.75 -8.58
CA PHE A 156 0.78 4.38 -8.83
C PHE A 156 1.88 3.43 -8.40
N ASP A 157 1.54 2.50 -7.53
CA ASP A 157 2.45 1.51 -6.97
C ASP A 157 2.00 0.11 -7.36
N LEU A 158 2.93 -0.76 -7.68
CA LEU A 158 2.61 -2.16 -7.91
C LEU A 158 3.71 -3.10 -7.44
N ASN A 159 3.28 -4.25 -6.96
CA ASN A 159 4.15 -5.41 -6.78
C ASN A 159 4.03 -6.32 -8.00
N MET A 160 5.11 -7.00 -8.34
CA MET A 160 5.12 -7.96 -9.41
C MET A 160 5.98 -9.18 -9.07
N LYS A 161 5.58 -10.32 -9.59
CA LYS A 161 6.40 -11.53 -9.62
C LYS A 161 7.28 -11.47 -10.86
N ILE A 162 8.58 -11.63 -10.71
CA ILE A 162 9.51 -11.76 -11.82
C ILE A 162 9.35 -13.15 -12.44
N THR A 163 9.11 -13.17 -13.75
CA THR A 163 8.83 -14.40 -14.51
C THR A 163 9.93 -14.76 -15.49
N GLY A 164 10.81 -13.80 -15.84
CA GLY A 164 11.86 -14.02 -16.81
C GLY A 164 12.74 -12.79 -17.08
N GLY A 165 13.57 -12.95 -18.11
CA GLY A 165 14.53 -11.93 -18.55
C GLY A 165 15.94 -12.20 -18.05
N LYS A 166 16.91 -11.60 -18.76
CA LYS A 166 18.35 -11.85 -18.52
C LYS A 166 18.85 -11.34 -17.17
N LEU A 167 18.14 -10.37 -16.56
CA LEU A 167 18.44 -9.81 -15.24
C LEU A 167 17.58 -10.42 -14.12
N ALA A 168 16.72 -11.40 -14.43
CA ALA A 168 15.81 -11.99 -13.43
C ALA A 168 16.56 -12.53 -12.20
N HIS A 169 17.75 -13.13 -12.41
CA HIS A 169 18.58 -13.64 -11.31
C HIS A 169 19.04 -12.54 -10.33
N ALA A 170 19.25 -11.31 -10.81
CA ALA A 170 19.67 -10.18 -9.99
C ALA A 170 18.51 -9.57 -9.20
N PHE A 171 17.29 -9.57 -9.79
CA PHE A 171 16.08 -9.04 -9.14
C PHE A 171 15.44 -10.03 -8.16
N GLY A 172 15.70 -11.33 -8.31
CA GLY A 172 15.03 -12.36 -7.54
C GLY A 172 13.59 -12.60 -8.00
N SER A 173 12.72 -13.06 -7.10
CA SER A 173 11.36 -13.50 -7.45
C SER A 173 10.32 -12.39 -7.48
N GLU A 174 10.59 -11.25 -6.87
CA GLU A 174 9.62 -10.16 -6.70
C GLU A 174 10.26 -8.80 -6.87
N ALA A 175 9.51 -7.87 -7.45
CA ALA A 175 9.90 -6.49 -7.60
C ALA A 175 8.73 -5.54 -7.29
N TYR A 176 9.06 -4.31 -6.96
CA TYR A 176 8.15 -3.20 -6.73
C TYR A 176 8.40 -2.12 -7.77
N LEU A 177 7.34 -1.62 -8.40
CA LEU A 177 7.40 -0.50 -9.34
C LEU A 177 6.56 0.66 -8.80
N ARG A 178 7.16 1.84 -8.78
CA ARG A 178 6.47 3.12 -8.56
C ARG A 178 6.44 3.90 -9.85
N ILE A 179 5.29 4.51 -10.15
CA ILE A 179 5.06 5.34 -11.33
C ILE A 179 4.51 6.68 -10.85
N ILE A 180 5.13 7.78 -11.28
CA ILE A 180 4.74 9.14 -10.93
C ILE A 180 4.66 9.97 -12.23
N PRO A 181 3.46 10.25 -12.77
CA PRO A 181 3.32 11.14 -13.91
C PRO A 181 3.80 12.55 -13.53
N GLN A 182 4.70 13.10 -14.33
CA GLN A 182 5.29 14.42 -14.07
C GLN A 182 4.52 15.54 -14.78
N ALA A 183 3.62 15.20 -15.71
CA ALA A 183 2.83 16.17 -16.46
C ALA A 183 1.47 15.60 -16.86
N LYS A 184 0.50 16.50 -17.00
CA LYS A 184 -0.84 16.25 -17.58
C LYS A 184 -1.55 15.01 -17.01
N SER A 185 -1.40 14.73 -15.72
CA SER A 185 -2.20 13.68 -15.12
C SER A 185 -3.66 14.11 -15.02
N THR A 186 -4.56 13.25 -15.49
CA THR A 186 -6.02 13.45 -15.40
C THR A 186 -6.67 12.49 -14.41
N PHE A 187 -5.87 11.80 -13.59
CA PHE A 187 -6.37 10.87 -12.58
C PHE A 187 -7.05 11.61 -11.43
N THR A 188 -8.30 11.27 -11.15
CA THR A 188 -9.13 11.89 -10.10
C THR A 188 -9.26 11.03 -8.84
N GLY A 189 -8.62 9.87 -8.82
CA GLY A 189 -8.76 8.88 -7.75
C GLY A 189 -9.78 7.79 -8.05
N GLU A 190 -10.38 7.80 -9.25
CA GLU A 190 -11.43 6.87 -9.65
C GLU A 190 -10.99 6.04 -10.88
N PHE A 191 -11.47 4.81 -10.94
CA PHE A 191 -11.23 3.87 -12.04
C PHE A 191 -12.50 3.57 -12.85
N THR A 192 -13.45 4.50 -12.84
CA THR A 192 -14.72 4.43 -13.57
C THR A 192 -14.73 5.29 -14.83
N SER A 193 -13.62 5.95 -15.13
CA SER A 193 -13.42 6.79 -16.32
C SER A 193 -11.98 6.69 -16.82
N ASP A 194 -11.77 7.06 -18.07
CA ASP A 194 -10.44 7.12 -18.67
C ASP A 194 -9.58 8.18 -18.00
N PHE A 195 -8.30 7.90 -17.89
CA PHE A 195 -7.30 8.88 -17.49
C PHE A 195 -5.96 8.64 -18.18
N SER A 196 -5.12 9.66 -18.16
CA SER A 196 -3.78 9.60 -18.75
C SER A 196 -2.79 10.44 -17.93
N GLY A 197 -1.52 10.26 -18.22
CA GLY A 197 -0.43 11.08 -17.69
C GLY A 197 0.77 11.00 -18.61
N GLU A 198 1.51 12.10 -18.70
CA GLU A 198 2.71 12.19 -19.51
C GLU A 198 3.96 12.19 -18.63
N ARG A 199 5.10 11.81 -19.24
CA ARG A 199 6.42 11.85 -18.63
C ARG A 199 6.46 11.06 -17.31
N PRO A 200 6.06 9.79 -17.27
CA PRO A 200 6.04 9.00 -16.04
C PRO A 200 7.46 8.74 -15.54
N LEU A 201 7.79 9.28 -14.39
CA LEU A 201 8.98 8.86 -13.65
C LEU A 201 8.71 7.48 -13.07
N THR A 202 9.56 6.53 -13.39
CA THR A 202 9.44 5.16 -12.89
C THR A 202 10.63 4.76 -12.05
N ASN A 203 10.36 3.96 -11.02
CA ASN A 203 11.38 3.38 -10.18
C ASN A 203 11.02 1.92 -9.86
N LEU A 204 11.77 0.99 -10.43
CA LEU A 204 11.60 -0.45 -10.23
C LEU A 204 12.69 -0.95 -9.29
N ARG A 205 12.31 -1.63 -8.20
CA ARG A 205 13.22 -2.15 -7.18
C ARG A 205 13.01 -3.64 -6.96
N ALA A 206 14.09 -4.37 -6.79
CA ALA A 206 14.01 -5.72 -6.26
C ALA A 206 13.42 -5.68 -4.84
N LEU A 207 12.48 -6.57 -4.56
CA LEU A 207 12.01 -6.79 -3.20
C LEU A 207 12.92 -7.85 -2.57
N ASN A 208 14.02 -7.42 -1.97
CA ASN A 208 14.78 -8.31 -1.10
C ASN A 208 13.89 -8.66 0.09
N ARG A 209 13.33 -9.86 0.07
CA ARG A 209 12.74 -10.47 1.26
C ARG A 209 13.85 -10.75 2.29
N ARG A 210 14.32 -9.73 2.99
CA ARG A 210 14.50 -9.99 4.42
C ARG A 210 13.07 -10.22 4.91
N LEU A 211 12.75 -11.48 5.20
CA LEU A 211 11.57 -11.79 6.01
C LEU A 211 11.45 -10.69 7.05
N PRO A 212 10.30 -10.01 7.19
CA PRO A 212 10.14 -9.12 8.31
C PRO A 212 10.52 -10.00 9.50
N THR A 213 11.67 -9.73 10.11
CA THR A 213 11.89 -10.12 11.49
C THR A 213 10.65 -9.57 12.14
N ALA A 214 9.78 -10.48 12.59
CA ALA A 214 8.56 -10.08 13.26
C ALA A 214 9.03 -9.05 14.27
N VAL A 215 8.81 -7.78 13.96
CA VAL A 215 9.02 -6.70 14.93
C VAL A 215 8.04 -7.16 15.98
N PRO A 216 8.49 -7.59 17.18
CA PRO A 216 7.56 -7.94 18.23
C PRO A 216 6.70 -6.70 18.31
N GLU A 217 5.41 -6.85 18.09
CA GLU A 217 4.46 -5.74 18.29
C GLU A 217 4.89 -5.14 19.62
N PRO A 218 5.21 -3.83 19.64
CA PRO A 218 5.72 -3.25 20.87
C PRO A 218 4.69 -3.63 21.91
N THR A 219 5.14 -4.25 22.98
CA THR A 219 4.34 -4.76 24.10
C THR A 219 3.52 -3.66 24.76
N THR A 220 3.15 -2.66 24.01
CA THR A 220 2.31 -1.51 24.36
C THR A 220 0.97 -1.97 24.93
N LEU A 221 0.38 -3.03 24.37
CA LEU A 221 -0.83 -3.62 24.95
C LEU A 221 -0.54 -4.32 26.29
N LEU A 222 0.57 -5.03 26.38
CA LEU A 222 0.95 -5.67 27.65
C LEU A 222 1.35 -4.64 28.69
N THR A 223 2.05 -3.59 28.29
CA THR A 223 2.44 -2.46 29.15
C THR A 223 1.21 -1.66 29.59
N LEU A 224 0.25 -1.43 28.73
CA LEU A 224 -1.03 -0.77 29.09
C LEU A 224 -1.87 -1.64 30.05
N LEU A 225 -1.92 -2.95 29.84
CA LEU A 225 -2.61 -3.87 30.74
C LEU A 225 -1.94 -3.95 32.12
N THR A 226 -0.61 -4.01 32.17
CA THR A 226 0.13 -4.03 33.45
C THR A 226 0.06 -2.70 34.18
N CYS A 227 0.17 -1.57 33.51
CA CYS A 227 -0.03 -0.24 34.11
C CYS A 227 -1.47 -0.02 34.56
N GLY A 228 -2.45 -0.46 33.78
CA GLY A 228 -3.88 -0.41 34.16
C GLY A 228 -4.20 -1.23 35.39
N ALA A 229 -3.70 -2.47 35.47
CA ALA A 229 -3.86 -3.35 36.62
C ALA A 229 -3.19 -2.77 37.88
N GLY A 230 -2.00 -2.18 37.75
CA GLY A 230 -1.30 -1.50 38.83
C GLY A 230 -2.05 -0.31 39.42
N LEU A 231 -2.66 0.51 38.58
CA LEU A 231 -3.49 1.65 39.00
C LEU A 231 -4.79 1.20 39.71
N LEU A 232 -5.41 0.12 39.24
CA LEU A 232 -6.59 -0.46 39.90
C LEU A 232 -6.25 -1.02 41.29
N ALA A 233 -5.14 -1.74 41.41
CA ALA A 233 -4.66 -2.28 42.69
C ALA A 233 -4.34 -1.17 43.70
N CYS A 234 -3.71 -0.07 43.26
CA CYS A 234 -3.45 1.10 44.12
C CYS A 234 -4.74 1.80 44.57
N ARG A 235 -5.77 1.89 43.72
CA ARG A 235 -7.08 2.46 44.10
C ARG A 235 -7.82 1.58 45.09
N LEU A 236 -7.80 0.27 44.92
CA LEU A 236 -8.41 -0.69 45.85
C LEU A 236 -7.72 -0.66 47.23
N ARG A 237 -6.41 -0.65 47.29
CA ARG A 237 -5.64 -0.50 48.55
C ARG A 237 -5.97 0.79 49.30
N ARG A 238 -6.11 1.91 48.60
CA ARG A 238 -6.50 3.20 49.22
C ARG A 238 -7.92 3.19 49.76
N ARG A 239 -8.87 2.49 49.12
CA ARG A 239 -10.24 2.34 49.61
C ARG A 239 -10.32 1.44 50.85
N LEU A 240 -9.63 0.31 50.85
CA LEU A 240 -9.55 -0.60 52.00
C LEU A 240 -8.90 0.07 53.21
N ALA A 241 -7.82 0.84 53.01
CA ALA A 241 -7.18 1.56 54.14
C ALA A 241 -8.07 2.65 54.75
N ARG A 242 -8.98 3.27 53.93
CA ARG A 242 -9.94 4.24 54.47
C ARG A 242 -11.11 3.59 55.25
N THR A 243 -11.55 2.41 54.82
CA THR A 243 -12.60 1.65 55.53
C THR A 243 -12.11 1.12 56.87
N LEU A 244 -10.86 0.60 56.92
CA LEU A 244 -10.26 0.11 58.17
C LEU A 244 -10.02 1.23 59.19
N ARG A 245 -9.63 2.44 58.74
CA ARG A 245 -9.48 3.60 59.64
C ARG A 245 -10.82 4.07 60.24
N ARG A 246 -11.93 3.97 59.49
CA ARG A 246 -13.27 4.31 60.02
C ARG A 246 -13.81 3.30 61.01
N ALA A 247 -13.47 2.01 60.84
CA ALA A 247 -13.91 0.96 61.79
C ALA A 247 -13.14 1.00 63.10
N GLY A 248 -11.91 1.57 63.14
CA GLY A 248 -11.06 1.64 64.36
C GLY A 248 -11.32 2.84 65.26
N SER A 249 -12.09 3.85 64.82
CA SER A 249 -12.29 5.08 65.63
C SER A 249 -13.63 5.07 66.45
N GLY A 250 -14.41 3.98 66.36
CA GLY A 250 -15.72 3.88 67.06
C GLY A 250 -15.71 3.24 68.44
N GLY A 251 -14.57 3.04 69.10
CA GLY A 251 -14.45 2.26 70.34
C GLY A 251 -13.67 2.92 71.45
N ARG A 252 -13.95 4.18 71.77
CA ARG A 252 -13.43 4.78 73.03
C ARG A 252 -14.37 5.87 73.52
N ASP A 253 -15.49 5.46 74.06
CA ASP A 253 -16.22 6.25 75.04
C ASP A 253 -17.08 5.26 75.86
N ARG A 254 -16.49 4.80 77.01
CA ARG A 254 -17.18 4.38 78.23
C ARG A 254 -16.19 4.31 79.35
#